data_54b07aeb9ed771febcb9488108e1479f
#
_entry.id   54b07aeb9ed771febcb9488108e1479f
#
_cell.length_a   1.000
_cell.length_b   1.000
_cell.length_c   1.000
_cell.angle_alpha   90.00
_cell.angle_beta   90.00
_cell.angle_gamma   90.00
#
_symmetry.space_group_name_H-M   'P 1'
#
loop_
_entity.id
_entity.type
_entity.pdbx_description
1 polymer ?
#
loop_
_entity_poly.entity_id
_entity_poly.type
_entity_poly.pdbx_seq_one_letter_code
_entity_poly.pdbx_strand_id
1 'polypeptide(L)'
;MIYTVTLNPALDYVIQTSHFRTGQINRNTSEHIYFGGKGINVSCVLKELGTESTAAGFIAGFTGRALRDGLAGMQICTDFIEVCEGMTRINVKIRSDDETEINGMGPVITDADLRELMDHLTKSGPGDTLIISGSIPSCLSSRTYEQILETIDPEVRLVVDAEKDLLLNILRFRPFLIKPNHIELGQMFGTVLNTKEEIIAHARKLQELGARNVLVSMAADGALLVDENDCVYEQKAARGTVVNSVGAGDSMVAGFLAGYLKTGSCEYALKLGTACGGATAFHSGLASREQIEEVLAQL
;
A
#
# COMPACT_ATOMS: atom_id res chain seq x y z
N MET A 1 0.03 17.95 5.18
CA MET A 1 -0.88 17.12 4.37
C MET A 1 -0.30 15.70 4.19
N ILE A 2 -1.13 14.72 3.77
CA ILE A 2 -0.67 13.36 3.41
C ILE A 2 -1.08 13.10 1.97
N TYR A 3 -0.12 12.81 1.10
CA TYR A 3 -0.37 12.35 -0.26
C TYR A 3 -0.11 10.84 -0.36
N THR A 4 -1.03 10.11 -1.00
CA THR A 4 -0.83 8.68 -1.31
C THR A 4 -0.78 8.50 -2.82
N VAL A 5 0.37 8.10 -3.34
CA VAL A 5 0.59 7.96 -4.78
C VAL A 5 0.41 6.53 -5.22
N THR A 6 -0.51 6.32 -6.16
CA THR A 6 -0.72 5.05 -6.87
C THR A 6 -0.59 5.30 -8.37
N LEU A 7 0.54 4.90 -8.97
CA LEU A 7 0.77 5.17 -10.38
C LEU A 7 -0.15 4.38 -11.32
N ASN A 8 -0.68 3.23 -10.87
CA ASN A 8 -1.57 2.37 -11.66
C ASN A 8 -2.77 1.87 -10.84
N PRO A 9 -3.70 2.77 -10.45
CA PRO A 9 -4.91 2.37 -9.74
C PRO A 9 -5.78 1.43 -10.59
N ALA A 10 -6.73 0.76 -9.94
CA ALA A 10 -7.59 -0.22 -10.59
C ALA A 10 -9.02 -0.19 -10.05
N LEU A 11 -9.95 -0.65 -10.86
CA LEU A 11 -11.20 -1.23 -10.39
C LEU A 11 -10.97 -2.73 -10.21
N ASP A 12 -11.03 -3.23 -8.99
CA ASP A 12 -10.94 -4.66 -8.71
C ASP A 12 -12.35 -5.26 -8.77
N TYR A 13 -12.64 -5.99 -9.86
CA TYR A 13 -13.89 -6.71 -10.05
C TYR A 13 -13.75 -8.12 -9.49
N VAL A 14 -14.30 -8.33 -8.31
CA VAL A 14 -14.27 -9.61 -7.59
C VAL A 14 -15.55 -10.35 -7.86
N ILE A 15 -15.46 -11.54 -8.46
CA ILE A 15 -16.59 -12.41 -8.74
C ILE A 15 -16.42 -13.74 -8.02
N GLN A 16 -17.53 -14.27 -7.51
CA GLN A 16 -17.57 -15.61 -6.94
C GLN A 16 -18.41 -16.53 -7.85
N THR A 17 -17.89 -17.69 -8.15
CA THR A 17 -18.57 -18.69 -8.97
C THR A 17 -18.30 -20.08 -8.42
N SER A 18 -19.27 -20.99 -8.59
CA SER A 18 -19.08 -22.38 -8.25
C SER A 18 -18.41 -23.10 -9.44
N HIS A 19 -17.25 -23.75 -9.18
CA HIS A 19 -16.57 -24.57 -10.17
C HIS A 19 -16.23 -23.88 -11.48
N PHE A 20 -15.38 -22.83 -11.41
CA PHE A 20 -14.91 -22.12 -12.60
C PHE A 20 -14.27 -23.07 -13.61
N ARG A 21 -14.73 -23.00 -14.87
CA ARG A 21 -14.24 -23.84 -15.98
C ARG A 21 -13.89 -23.01 -17.18
N THR A 22 -12.67 -23.13 -17.66
CA THR A 22 -12.25 -22.49 -18.92
C THR A 22 -12.99 -23.09 -20.11
N GLY A 23 -13.28 -22.25 -21.12
CA GLY A 23 -14.00 -22.67 -22.33
C GLY A 23 -15.49 -22.90 -22.16
N GLN A 24 -16.08 -22.55 -21.02
CA GLN A 24 -17.51 -22.67 -20.73
C GLN A 24 -18.09 -21.34 -20.26
N ILE A 25 -19.42 -21.25 -20.32
CA ILE A 25 -20.15 -20.11 -19.71
C ILE A 25 -20.20 -20.39 -18.20
N ASN A 26 -19.53 -19.53 -17.43
CA ASN A 26 -19.60 -19.52 -15.97
C ASN A 26 -20.59 -18.42 -15.55
N ARG A 27 -21.37 -18.68 -14.50
CA ARG A 27 -22.29 -17.70 -13.92
C ARG A 27 -21.85 -17.43 -12.48
N ASN A 28 -21.66 -16.15 -12.15
CA ASN A 28 -21.30 -15.74 -10.80
C ASN A 28 -22.50 -15.88 -9.85
N THR A 29 -22.19 -16.15 -8.59
CA THR A 29 -23.15 -16.16 -7.48
C THR A 29 -23.15 -14.84 -6.71
N SER A 30 -22.03 -14.11 -6.75
CA SER A 30 -21.91 -12.75 -6.24
C SER A 30 -20.82 -11.99 -6.99
N GLU A 31 -20.92 -10.66 -6.96
CA GLU A 31 -19.94 -9.76 -7.57
C GLU A 31 -19.81 -8.47 -6.76
N HIS A 32 -18.59 -7.96 -6.71
CA HIS A 32 -18.27 -6.70 -6.03
C HIS A 32 -17.20 -5.93 -6.80
N ILE A 33 -17.29 -4.60 -6.78
CA ILE A 33 -16.26 -3.71 -7.31
C ILE A 33 -15.62 -2.99 -6.13
N TYR A 34 -14.29 -3.09 -6.04
CA TYR A 34 -13.47 -2.34 -5.09
C TYR A 34 -12.60 -1.33 -5.85
N PHE A 35 -12.38 -0.18 -5.24
CA PHE A 35 -11.46 0.84 -5.76
C PHE A 35 -10.06 0.48 -5.27
N GLY A 36 -9.25 -0.07 -6.18
CA GLY A 36 -7.98 -0.69 -5.86
C GLY A 36 -6.77 0.19 -6.17
N GLY A 37 -5.68 -0.19 -5.54
CA GLY A 37 -4.37 0.44 -5.61
C GLY A 37 -3.81 0.65 -4.22
N LYS A 38 -2.53 0.31 -4.00
CA LYS A 38 -1.94 0.30 -2.66
C LYS A 38 -2.09 1.65 -1.94
N GLY A 39 -1.77 2.77 -2.61
CA GLY A 39 -1.93 4.11 -2.01
C GLY A 39 -3.40 4.46 -1.74
N ILE A 40 -4.33 4.03 -2.61
CA ILE A 40 -5.77 4.19 -2.37
C ILE A 40 -6.20 3.40 -1.14
N ASN A 41 -5.75 2.15 -0.99
CA ASN A 41 -6.02 1.34 0.20
C ASN A 41 -5.51 2.04 1.48
N VAL A 42 -4.32 2.63 1.42
CA VAL A 42 -3.78 3.43 2.53
C VAL A 42 -4.71 4.61 2.85
N SER A 43 -5.17 5.36 1.83
CA SER A 43 -6.10 6.49 2.03
C SER A 43 -7.43 6.05 2.64
N CYS A 44 -7.98 4.91 2.21
CA CYS A 44 -9.22 4.37 2.76
C CYS A 44 -9.06 4.08 4.27
N VAL A 45 -7.99 3.40 4.67
CA VAL A 45 -7.77 3.06 6.08
C VAL A 45 -7.38 4.28 6.90
N LEU A 46 -6.62 5.24 6.37
CA LEU A 46 -6.37 6.53 7.03
C LEU A 46 -7.68 7.26 7.33
N LYS A 47 -8.63 7.25 6.39
CA LYS A 47 -9.96 7.85 6.58
C LYS A 47 -10.72 7.18 7.72
N GLU A 48 -10.72 5.85 7.79
CA GLU A 48 -11.34 5.10 8.91
C GLU A 48 -10.72 5.49 10.26
N LEU A 49 -9.43 5.79 10.28
CA LEU A 49 -8.71 6.26 11.48
C LEU A 49 -8.88 7.76 11.76
N GLY A 50 -9.68 8.47 10.97
CA GLY A 50 -9.91 9.91 11.11
C GLY A 50 -8.71 10.77 10.68
N THR A 51 -7.84 10.26 9.82
CA THR A 51 -6.69 10.96 9.27
C THR A 51 -6.95 11.27 7.79
N GLU A 52 -6.93 12.56 7.45
CA GLU A 52 -7.17 13.00 6.06
C GLU A 52 -5.94 12.75 5.18
N SER A 53 -6.20 12.37 3.92
CA SER A 53 -5.17 12.20 2.90
C SER A 53 -5.73 12.52 1.52
N THR A 54 -4.86 12.78 0.55
CA THR A 54 -5.20 12.99 -0.85
C THR A 54 -4.59 11.87 -1.69
N ALA A 55 -5.43 11.11 -2.37
CA ALA A 55 -4.99 10.07 -3.29
C ALA A 55 -4.62 10.69 -4.64
N ALA A 56 -3.40 10.43 -5.12
CA ALA A 56 -2.85 10.93 -6.36
C ALA A 56 -2.35 9.79 -7.25
N GLY A 57 -2.20 10.06 -8.55
CA GLY A 57 -1.74 9.11 -9.55
C GLY A 57 -2.43 9.35 -10.89
N PHE A 58 -2.57 8.30 -11.70
CA PHE A 58 -3.13 8.42 -13.05
C PHE A 58 -4.43 7.68 -13.20
N ILE A 59 -5.43 8.33 -13.80
CA ILE A 59 -6.70 7.71 -14.17
C ILE A 59 -7.00 7.99 -15.64
N ALA A 60 -7.82 7.14 -16.28
CA ALA A 60 -8.22 7.33 -17.67
C ALA A 60 -9.61 6.74 -17.95
N GLY A 61 -10.28 7.33 -18.91
CA GLY A 61 -11.53 6.82 -19.46
C GLY A 61 -12.69 6.73 -18.45
N PHE A 62 -13.69 5.94 -18.79
CA PHE A 62 -14.89 5.80 -17.95
C PHE A 62 -14.59 5.10 -16.61
N THR A 63 -13.66 4.15 -16.60
CA THR A 63 -13.25 3.43 -15.38
C THR A 63 -12.49 4.33 -14.42
N GLY A 64 -11.68 5.28 -14.93
CA GLY A 64 -11.02 6.29 -14.13
C GLY A 64 -12.01 7.24 -13.46
N ARG A 65 -13.03 7.68 -14.22
CA ARG A 65 -14.11 8.50 -13.66
C ARG A 65 -14.89 7.74 -12.58
N ALA A 66 -15.25 6.47 -12.85
CA ALA A 66 -15.93 5.62 -11.87
C ALA A 66 -15.13 5.45 -10.58
N LEU A 67 -13.80 5.29 -10.69
CA LEU A 67 -12.92 5.21 -9.53
C LEU A 67 -12.92 6.52 -8.74
N ARG A 68 -12.73 7.67 -9.42
CA ARG A 68 -12.73 8.99 -8.77
C ARG A 68 -14.07 9.27 -8.08
N ASP A 69 -15.19 9.01 -8.75
CA ASP A 69 -16.53 9.25 -8.21
C ASP A 69 -16.82 8.33 -7.00
N GLY A 70 -16.35 7.07 -7.07
CA GLY A 70 -16.45 6.13 -5.96
C GLY A 70 -15.65 6.58 -4.73
N LEU A 71 -14.41 7.04 -4.91
CA LEU A 71 -13.60 7.59 -3.84
C LEU A 71 -14.20 8.88 -3.24
N ALA A 72 -14.77 9.74 -4.08
CA ALA A 72 -15.50 10.92 -3.62
C ALA A 72 -16.73 10.52 -2.78
N GLY A 73 -17.46 9.47 -3.17
CA GLY A 73 -18.56 8.89 -2.37
C GLY A 73 -18.09 8.37 -1.00
N MET A 74 -16.84 7.90 -0.89
CA MET A 74 -16.19 7.52 0.35
C MET A 74 -15.57 8.71 1.11
N GLN A 75 -15.75 9.94 0.61
CA GLN A 75 -15.16 11.16 1.16
C GLN A 75 -13.62 11.15 1.21
N ILE A 76 -12.98 10.54 0.23
CA ILE A 76 -11.53 10.56 0.05
C ILE A 76 -11.19 11.66 -0.95
N CYS A 77 -10.31 12.59 -0.57
CA CYS A 77 -9.79 13.61 -1.47
C CYS A 77 -8.91 12.98 -2.54
N THR A 78 -9.04 13.46 -3.78
CA THR A 78 -8.28 12.95 -4.92
C THR A 78 -7.63 14.09 -5.71
N ASP A 79 -6.41 13.83 -6.19
CA ASP A 79 -5.65 14.72 -7.07
C ASP A 79 -5.02 13.87 -8.20
N PHE A 80 -5.91 13.25 -9.00
CA PHE A 80 -5.50 12.38 -10.11
C PHE A 80 -5.27 13.19 -11.38
N ILE A 81 -4.24 12.82 -12.12
CA ILE A 81 -4.02 13.24 -13.49
C ILE A 81 -4.89 12.37 -14.42
N GLU A 82 -5.76 13.00 -15.21
CA GLU A 82 -6.63 12.28 -16.15
C GLU A 82 -5.91 12.13 -17.51
N VAL A 83 -5.44 10.92 -17.77
CA VAL A 83 -4.69 10.59 -18.99
C VAL A 83 -5.65 10.43 -20.18
N CYS A 84 -5.25 10.93 -21.34
CA CYS A 84 -6.10 10.99 -22.53
C CYS A 84 -6.35 9.62 -23.17
N GLU A 85 -5.35 8.72 -23.15
CA GLU A 85 -5.42 7.43 -23.86
C GLU A 85 -5.62 6.24 -22.93
N GLY A 86 -6.53 5.35 -23.31
CA GLY A 86 -6.78 4.10 -22.60
C GLY A 86 -7.84 4.22 -21.52
N MET A 87 -7.70 3.40 -20.52
CA MET A 87 -8.61 3.39 -19.37
C MET A 87 -7.88 2.95 -18.12
N THR A 88 -8.32 3.43 -16.96
CA THR A 88 -7.92 2.84 -15.66
C THR A 88 -8.22 1.35 -15.68
N ARG A 89 -7.24 0.56 -15.30
CA ARG A 89 -7.33 -0.91 -15.43
C ARG A 89 -8.46 -1.49 -14.59
N ILE A 90 -9.01 -2.59 -15.09
CA ILE A 90 -9.88 -3.48 -14.33
C ILE A 90 -9.08 -4.73 -14.04
N ASN A 91 -8.96 -5.08 -12.78
CA ASN A 91 -8.47 -6.39 -12.38
C ASN A 91 -9.67 -7.29 -12.13
N VAL A 92 -9.68 -8.49 -12.70
CA VAL A 92 -10.71 -9.48 -12.46
C VAL A 92 -10.18 -10.52 -11.50
N LYS A 93 -10.86 -10.68 -10.36
CA LYS A 93 -10.53 -11.70 -9.35
C LYS A 93 -11.64 -12.71 -9.28
N ILE A 94 -11.35 -13.93 -9.71
CA ILE A 94 -12.30 -15.03 -9.76
C ILE A 94 -12.06 -15.91 -8.52
N ARG A 95 -13.04 -15.94 -7.63
CA ARG A 95 -13.07 -16.82 -6.46
C ARG A 95 -13.94 -18.04 -6.76
N SER A 96 -13.33 -19.21 -6.74
CA SER A 96 -13.96 -20.49 -6.98
C SER A 96 -13.29 -21.56 -6.12
N ASP A 97 -13.07 -22.76 -6.64
CA ASP A 97 -12.27 -23.81 -5.98
C ASP A 97 -10.82 -23.31 -5.77
N ASP A 98 -10.32 -22.52 -6.75
CA ASP A 98 -9.06 -21.78 -6.67
C ASP A 98 -9.30 -20.29 -6.93
N GLU A 99 -8.39 -19.44 -6.45
CA GLU A 99 -8.40 -17.99 -6.76
C GLU A 99 -7.59 -17.73 -8.03
N THR A 100 -8.20 -17.02 -9.00
CA THR A 100 -7.56 -16.64 -10.26
C THR A 100 -7.64 -15.14 -10.44
N GLU A 101 -6.51 -14.50 -10.75
CA GLU A 101 -6.45 -13.06 -11.01
C GLU A 101 -6.04 -12.79 -12.46
N ILE A 102 -6.75 -11.85 -13.10
CA ILE A 102 -6.41 -11.29 -14.40
C ILE A 102 -6.23 -9.79 -14.21
N ASN A 103 -4.98 -9.33 -14.27
CA ASN A 103 -4.64 -7.94 -14.01
C ASN A 103 -4.53 -7.16 -15.31
N GLY A 104 -5.30 -6.06 -15.41
CA GLY A 104 -5.24 -5.13 -16.53
C GLY A 104 -3.93 -4.33 -16.56
N MET A 105 -3.56 -3.82 -17.74
CA MET A 105 -2.32 -3.06 -17.93
C MET A 105 -2.43 -1.62 -17.44
N GLY A 106 -3.58 -0.98 -17.59
CA GLY A 106 -3.78 0.44 -17.34
C GLY A 106 -3.57 1.32 -18.58
N PRO A 107 -3.68 2.65 -18.41
CA PRO A 107 -3.55 3.61 -19.52
C PRO A 107 -2.10 3.78 -19.95
N VAL A 108 -1.91 4.40 -21.12
CA VAL A 108 -0.58 4.83 -21.58
C VAL A 108 -0.28 6.20 -21.00
N ILE A 109 0.66 6.25 -20.06
CA ILE A 109 1.09 7.47 -19.38
C ILE A 109 2.26 8.07 -20.14
N THR A 110 2.16 9.34 -20.52
CA THR A 110 3.22 10.07 -21.22
C THR A 110 4.16 10.77 -20.25
N ASP A 111 5.32 11.22 -20.75
CA ASP A 111 6.24 12.06 -19.97
C ASP A 111 5.60 13.40 -19.55
N ALA A 112 4.61 13.90 -20.29
CA ALA A 112 3.88 15.11 -19.93
C ALA A 112 2.97 14.85 -18.72
N ASP A 113 2.22 13.73 -18.72
CA ASP A 113 1.36 13.33 -17.60
C ASP A 113 2.21 13.11 -16.33
N LEU A 114 3.39 12.48 -16.49
CA LEU A 114 4.29 12.26 -15.34
C LEU A 114 4.80 13.59 -14.79
N ARG A 115 5.18 14.55 -15.64
CA ARG A 115 5.60 15.88 -15.19
C ARG A 115 4.46 16.60 -14.44
N GLU A 116 3.24 16.53 -14.95
CA GLU A 116 2.06 17.12 -14.29
C GLU A 116 1.85 16.55 -12.89
N LEU A 117 1.95 15.22 -12.72
CA LEU A 117 1.90 14.60 -11.40
C LEU A 117 3.03 15.11 -10.49
N MET A 118 4.27 15.18 -11.00
CA MET A 118 5.41 15.70 -10.25
C MET A 118 5.18 17.15 -9.81
N ASP A 119 4.68 18.01 -10.71
CA ASP A 119 4.36 19.42 -10.39
C ASP A 119 3.28 19.53 -9.29
N HIS A 120 2.30 18.60 -9.25
CA HIS A 120 1.33 18.54 -8.17
C HIS A 120 1.97 18.14 -6.84
N LEU A 121 2.86 17.15 -6.86
CA LEU A 121 3.51 16.63 -5.65
C LEU A 121 4.56 17.61 -5.08
N THR A 122 5.17 18.48 -5.91
CA THR A 122 6.11 19.52 -5.42
C THR A 122 5.46 20.58 -4.53
N LYS A 123 4.12 20.61 -4.46
CA LYS A 123 3.39 21.45 -3.50
C LYS A 123 3.52 20.96 -2.06
N SER A 124 3.96 19.71 -1.86
CA SER A 124 4.28 19.18 -0.53
C SER A 124 5.56 19.80 0.01
N GLY A 125 5.61 20.06 1.32
CA GLY A 125 6.74 20.68 1.99
C GLY A 125 6.98 20.10 3.40
N PRO A 126 7.82 20.77 4.19
CA PRO A 126 8.15 20.33 5.54
C PRO A 126 6.91 20.04 6.39
N GLY A 127 6.88 18.87 7.03
CA GLY A 127 5.74 18.40 7.83
C GLY A 127 4.68 17.61 7.07
N ASP A 128 4.70 17.64 5.74
CA ASP A 128 3.85 16.79 4.92
C ASP A 128 4.40 15.36 4.85
N THR A 129 3.55 14.44 4.40
CA THR A 129 3.92 13.04 4.19
C THR A 129 3.57 12.61 2.78
N LEU A 130 4.52 12.00 2.10
CA LEU A 130 4.33 11.38 0.79
C LEU A 130 4.44 9.85 0.94
N ILE A 131 3.39 9.15 0.56
CA ILE A 131 3.35 7.69 0.53
C ILE A 131 3.38 7.25 -0.92
N ILE A 132 4.44 6.55 -1.33
CA ILE A 132 4.53 5.96 -2.66
C ILE A 132 4.39 4.45 -2.51
N SER A 133 3.41 3.86 -3.19
CA SER A 133 3.15 2.43 -3.06
C SER A 133 2.61 1.78 -4.34
N GLY A 134 2.96 0.51 -4.51
CA GLY A 134 2.56 -0.32 -5.64
C GLY A 134 3.65 -0.50 -6.69
N SER A 135 3.23 -0.93 -7.88
CA SER A 135 4.10 -1.15 -9.03
C SER A 135 4.11 0.05 -9.97
N ILE A 136 5.18 0.19 -10.74
CA ILE A 136 5.27 1.16 -11.83
C ILE A 136 4.62 0.54 -13.07
N PRO A 137 3.72 1.26 -13.78
CA PRO A 137 3.18 0.82 -15.06
C PRO A 137 4.28 0.52 -16.08
N SER A 138 4.10 -0.50 -16.91
CA SER A 138 5.11 -0.92 -17.90
C SER A 138 5.45 0.13 -18.98
N CYS A 139 4.58 1.13 -19.17
CA CYS A 139 4.83 2.25 -20.06
C CYS A 139 5.79 3.31 -19.48
N LEU A 140 6.06 3.25 -18.16
CA LEU A 140 6.96 4.15 -17.47
C LEU A 140 8.32 3.48 -17.19
N SER A 141 9.34 4.31 -17.00
CA SER A 141 10.67 3.84 -16.61
C SER A 141 10.66 3.17 -15.23
N SER A 142 11.47 2.13 -15.03
CA SER A 142 11.74 1.57 -13.70
C SER A 142 12.30 2.61 -12.71
N ARG A 143 12.82 3.75 -13.21
CA ARG A 143 13.33 4.87 -12.41
C ARG A 143 12.27 5.92 -12.07
N THR A 144 11.01 5.70 -12.38
CA THR A 144 9.95 6.71 -12.17
C THR A 144 9.82 7.14 -10.70
N TYR A 145 9.96 6.22 -9.75
CA TYR A 145 9.97 6.58 -8.32
C TYR A 145 11.13 7.49 -7.95
N GLU A 146 12.33 7.21 -8.47
CA GLU A 146 13.50 8.07 -8.28
C GLU A 146 13.28 9.46 -8.88
N GLN A 147 12.71 9.53 -10.10
CA GLN A 147 12.40 10.80 -10.78
C GLN A 147 11.42 11.65 -9.97
N ILE A 148 10.36 11.04 -9.44
CA ILE A 148 9.41 11.73 -8.55
C ILE A 148 10.14 12.24 -7.31
N LEU A 149 10.91 11.39 -6.63
CA LEU A 149 11.58 11.74 -5.38
C LEU A 149 12.69 12.79 -5.54
N GLU A 150 13.31 12.88 -6.72
CA GLU A 150 14.29 13.93 -7.06
C GLU A 150 13.68 15.34 -7.09
N THR A 151 12.34 15.45 -7.22
CA THR A 151 11.63 16.74 -7.24
C THR A 151 10.99 17.11 -5.89
N ILE A 152 10.92 16.18 -4.94
CA ILE A 152 10.26 16.38 -3.65
C ILE A 152 11.23 17.04 -2.65
N ASP A 153 10.70 17.94 -1.83
CA ASP A 153 11.46 18.54 -0.73
C ASP A 153 11.99 17.44 0.21
N PRO A 154 13.30 17.41 0.51
CA PRO A 154 13.90 16.39 1.39
C PRO A 154 13.35 16.36 2.82
N GLU A 155 12.66 17.40 3.27
CA GLU A 155 12.02 17.45 4.59
C GLU A 155 10.62 16.83 4.62
N VAL A 156 10.07 16.45 3.45
CA VAL A 156 8.83 15.68 3.36
C VAL A 156 9.05 14.27 3.93
N ARG A 157 8.15 13.84 4.80
CA ARG A 157 8.20 12.48 5.35
C ARG A 157 7.85 11.46 4.27
N LEU A 158 8.84 10.70 3.81
CA LEU A 158 8.67 9.70 2.78
C LEU A 158 8.32 8.33 3.38
N VAL A 159 7.24 7.71 2.92
CA VAL A 159 6.83 6.33 3.24
C VAL A 159 6.77 5.53 1.96
N VAL A 160 7.39 4.34 1.93
CA VAL A 160 7.44 3.53 0.70
C VAL A 160 7.07 2.08 0.97
N ASP A 161 6.09 1.58 0.19
CA ASP A 161 5.73 0.16 0.12
C ASP A 161 5.76 -0.30 -1.34
N ALA A 162 6.94 -0.69 -1.80
CA ALA A 162 7.23 -1.09 -3.17
C ALA A 162 7.98 -2.42 -3.23
N GLU A 163 7.98 -3.03 -4.41
CA GLU A 163 8.72 -4.27 -4.65
C GLU A 163 10.24 -4.07 -4.53
N LYS A 164 10.96 -5.17 -4.25
CA LYS A 164 12.36 -5.21 -3.81
C LYS A 164 13.30 -4.27 -4.56
N ASP A 165 13.35 -4.34 -5.89
CA ASP A 165 14.33 -3.56 -6.68
C ASP A 165 13.99 -2.06 -6.67
N LEU A 166 12.69 -1.74 -6.71
CA LEU A 166 12.21 -0.37 -6.60
C LEU A 166 12.52 0.19 -5.20
N LEU A 167 12.33 -0.63 -4.16
CA LEU A 167 12.61 -0.22 -2.79
C LEU A 167 14.10 0.06 -2.57
N LEU A 168 15.00 -0.82 -3.04
CA LEU A 168 16.44 -0.63 -2.90
C LEU A 168 16.94 0.64 -3.58
N ASN A 169 16.42 0.96 -4.77
CA ASN A 169 16.82 2.15 -5.52
C ASN A 169 16.47 3.47 -4.83
N ILE A 170 15.40 3.47 -4.01
CA ILE A 170 14.94 4.71 -3.35
C ILE A 170 15.50 4.91 -1.93
N LEU A 171 16.25 3.96 -1.39
CA LEU A 171 16.79 4.10 -0.02
C LEU A 171 17.72 5.31 0.13
N ARG A 172 18.40 5.74 -0.93
CA ARG A 172 19.23 6.96 -0.96
C ARG A 172 18.46 8.24 -0.61
N PHE A 173 17.11 8.26 -0.76
CA PHE A 173 16.24 9.37 -0.37
C PHE A 173 15.84 9.33 1.12
N ARG A 174 16.40 8.38 1.88
CA ARG A 174 16.23 8.24 3.32
C ARG A 174 14.76 8.18 3.76
N PRO A 175 13.96 7.22 3.22
CA PRO A 175 12.57 7.11 3.58
C PRO A 175 12.39 6.97 5.09
N PHE A 176 11.40 7.73 5.62
CA PHE A 176 11.01 7.65 7.02
C PHE A 176 10.54 6.25 7.40
N LEU A 177 9.78 5.60 6.51
CA LEU A 177 9.26 4.24 6.72
C LEU A 177 9.31 3.45 5.43
N ILE A 178 9.79 2.23 5.53
CA ILE A 178 9.60 1.18 4.52
C ILE A 178 8.94 -0.03 5.15
N LYS A 179 8.14 -0.79 4.35
CA LYS A 179 7.45 -1.97 4.86
C LYS A 179 7.62 -3.19 3.94
N PRO A 180 8.73 -3.90 3.95
CA PRO A 180 8.81 -5.24 3.37
C PRO A 180 8.10 -6.28 4.26
N ASN A 181 7.65 -7.40 3.68
CA ASN A 181 7.42 -8.60 4.46
C ASN A 181 8.74 -9.37 4.65
N HIS A 182 8.76 -10.35 5.57
CA HIS A 182 9.99 -11.10 5.87
C HIS A 182 10.53 -11.90 4.68
N ILE A 183 9.67 -12.34 3.75
CA ILE A 183 10.06 -13.04 2.52
C ILE A 183 10.71 -12.06 1.54
N GLU A 184 10.08 -10.91 1.30
CA GLU A 184 10.62 -9.83 0.47
C GLU A 184 11.97 -9.35 0.99
N LEU A 185 12.08 -9.17 2.31
CA LEU A 185 13.33 -8.79 2.97
C LEU A 185 14.44 -9.83 2.68
N GLY A 186 14.15 -11.12 2.84
CA GLY A 186 15.09 -12.18 2.51
C GLY A 186 15.49 -12.18 1.03
N GLN A 187 14.52 -11.99 0.13
CA GLN A 187 14.77 -11.93 -1.32
C GLN A 187 15.66 -10.75 -1.74
N MET A 188 15.55 -9.60 -1.07
CA MET A 188 16.43 -8.44 -1.32
C MET A 188 17.90 -8.75 -1.10
N PHE A 189 18.21 -9.68 -0.21
CA PHE A 189 19.58 -10.09 0.13
C PHE A 189 19.92 -11.51 -0.36
N GLY A 190 19.05 -12.13 -1.17
CA GLY A 190 19.27 -13.46 -1.75
C GLY A 190 19.32 -14.59 -0.71
N THR A 191 18.60 -14.46 0.41
CA THR A 191 18.59 -15.42 1.51
C THR A 191 17.18 -15.72 2.01
N VAL A 192 17.02 -16.80 2.77
CA VAL A 192 15.80 -17.11 3.51
C VAL A 192 16.02 -16.77 4.97
N LEU A 193 15.10 -15.99 5.55
CA LEU A 193 15.16 -15.55 6.95
C LEU A 193 14.24 -16.44 7.78
N ASN A 194 14.82 -17.19 8.72
CA ASN A 194 14.11 -18.18 9.53
C ASN A 194 13.92 -17.73 10.98
N THR A 195 14.70 -16.77 11.44
CA THR A 195 14.66 -16.29 12.83
C THR A 195 14.44 -14.79 12.90
N LYS A 196 13.96 -14.31 14.05
CA LYS A 196 13.78 -12.88 14.29
C LYS A 196 15.10 -12.12 14.26
N GLU A 197 16.14 -12.72 14.78
CA GLU A 197 17.49 -12.16 14.81
C GLU A 197 18.01 -11.92 13.38
N GLU A 198 17.76 -12.87 12.47
CA GLU A 198 18.08 -12.70 11.04
C GLU A 198 17.26 -11.59 10.40
N ILE A 199 15.96 -11.48 10.72
CA ILE A 199 15.09 -10.40 10.24
C ILE A 199 15.60 -9.06 10.73
N ILE A 200 15.91 -8.91 12.03
CA ILE A 200 16.45 -7.68 12.62
C ILE A 200 17.77 -7.30 11.96
N ALA A 201 18.68 -8.26 11.80
CA ALA A 201 19.98 -8.01 11.17
C ALA A 201 19.84 -7.51 9.72
N HIS A 202 18.86 -8.03 8.96
CA HIS A 202 18.60 -7.59 7.58
C HIS A 202 17.82 -6.27 7.51
N ALA A 203 16.93 -6.00 8.46
CA ALA A 203 16.30 -4.69 8.60
C ALA A 203 17.35 -3.59 8.87
N ARG A 204 18.34 -3.84 9.72
CA ARG A 204 19.47 -2.93 9.95
C ARG A 204 20.31 -2.68 8.71
N LYS A 205 20.50 -3.69 7.84
CA LYS A 205 21.19 -3.47 6.55
C LYS A 205 20.41 -2.49 5.65
N LEU A 206 19.06 -2.52 5.67
CA LEU A 206 18.27 -1.53 4.95
C LEU A 206 18.40 -0.13 5.56
N GLN A 207 18.61 -0.02 6.88
CA GLN A 207 18.92 1.26 7.52
C GLN A 207 20.30 1.78 7.13
N GLU A 208 21.30 0.93 7.05
CA GLU A 208 22.64 1.27 6.53
C GLU A 208 22.58 1.79 5.09
N LEU A 209 21.62 1.29 4.28
CA LEU A 209 21.37 1.76 2.91
C LEU A 209 20.51 3.03 2.85
N GLY A 210 19.95 3.49 3.98
CA GLY A 210 19.27 4.78 4.07
C GLY A 210 17.88 4.79 4.71
N ALA A 211 17.19 3.67 4.86
CA ALA A 211 15.89 3.64 5.53
C ALA A 211 16.01 4.12 6.98
N ARG A 212 15.05 4.96 7.44
CA ARG A 212 15.05 5.41 8.84
C ARG A 212 14.36 4.38 9.73
N ASN A 213 13.17 3.95 9.36
CA ASN A 213 12.40 2.94 10.08
C ASN A 213 12.04 1.79 9.15
N VAL A 214 12.25 0.55 9.60
CA VAL A 214 11.97 -0.66 8.83
C VAL A 214 10.92 -1.48 9.56
N LEU A 215 9.71 -1.49 9.01
CA LEU A 215 8.57 -2.28 9.47
C LEU A 215 8.50 -3.59 8.69
N VAL A 216 8.75 -4.70 9.35
CA VAL A 216 8.71 -6.03 8.70
C VAL A 216 7.44 -6.76 9.10
N SER A 217 6.56 -7.04 8.14
CA SER A 217 5.39 -7.87 8.38
C SER A 217 5.74 -9.36 8.29
N MET A 218 5.22 -10.15 9.23
CA MET A 218 5.52 -11.58 9.38
C MET A 218 4.26 -12.45 9.38
N ALA A 219 3.20 -12.00 8.71
CA ALA A 219 1.91 -12.68 8.62
C ALA A 219 1.38 -13.09 10.02
N ALA A 220 1.20 -14.40 10.26
CA ALA A 220 0.67 -14.93 11.53
C ALA A 220 1.58 -14.65 12.73
N ASP A 221 2.87 -14.39 12.53
CA ASP A 221 3.83 -14.06 13.59
C ASP A 221 3.78 -12.57 13.99
N GLY A 222 2.97 -11.75 13.29
CA GLY A 222 2.78 -10.35 13.58
C GLY A 222 3.71 -9.43 12.81
N ALA A 223 4.36 -8.49 13.49
CA ALA A 223 5.24 -7.52 12.87
C ALA A 223 6.39 -7.12 13.79
N LEU A 224 7.49 -6.68 13.17
CA LEU A 224 8.69 -6.19 13.81
C LEU A 224 9.06 -4.82 13.24
N LEU A 225 9.46 -3.91 14.09
CA LEU A 225 9.96 -2.60 13.70
C LEU A 225 11.39 -2.41 14.23
N VAL A 226 12.30 -2.00 13.36
CA VAL A 226 13.58 -1.41 13.77
C VAL A 226 13.48 0.08 13.47
N ASP A 227 13.53 0.91 14.52
CA ASP A 227 13.39 2.36 14.37
C ASP A 227 14.73 3.06 14.11
N GLU A 228 14.68 4.34 13.80
CA GLU A 228 15.86 5.16 13.48
C GLU A 228 16.84 5.35 14.67
N ASN A 229 16.45 4.97 15.89
CA ASN A 229 17.29 4.97 17.10
C ASN A 229 17.82 3.59 17.43
N ASP A 230 17.74 2.63 16.49
CA ASP A 230 18.13 1.23 16.67
C ASP A 230 17.32 0.47 17.73
N CYS A 231 16.15 1.00 18.13
CA CYS A 231 15.22 0.28 19.00
C CYS A 231 14.43 -0.74 18.20
N VAL A 232 14.26 -1.92 18.78
CA VAL A 232 13.47 -3.02 18.19
C VAL A 232 12.18 -3.17 18.95
N TYR A 233 11.07 -3.12 18.21
CA TYR A 233 9.72 -3.34 18.73
C TYR A 233 9.11 -4.56 18.05
N GLU A 234 8.41 -5.38 18.82
CA GLU A 234 7.68 -6.55 18.31
C GLU A 234 6.21 -6.45 18.69
N GLN A 235 5.35 -6.75 17.75
CA GLN A 235 3.92 -6.89 17.98
C GLN A 235 3.43 -8.23 17.43
N LYS A 236 2.89 -9.07 18.28
CA LYS A 236 2.24 -10.33 17.85
C LYS A 236 0.98 -10.03 17.05
N ALA A 237 0.65 -10.91 16.10
CA ALA A 237 -0.61 -10.82 15.39
C ALA A 237 -1.80 -11.04 16.34
N ALA A 238 -2.90 -10.37 16.06
CA ALA A 238 -4.18 -10.67 16.70
C ALA A 238 -4.67 -12.05 16.28
N ARG A 239 -5.57 -12.63 17.08
CA ARG A 239 -6.20 -13.90 16.77
C ARG A 239 -7.43 -13.68 15.89
N GLY A 240 -7.54 -14.42 14.81
CA GLY A 240 -8.68 -14.36 13.89
C GLY A 240 -8.55 -15.37 12.77
N THR A 241 -9.61 -15.52 11.99
CA THR A 241 -9.60 -16.35 10.79
C THR A 241 -9.31 -15.48 9.58
N VAL A 242 -8.25 -15.79 8.85
CA VAL A 242 -7.90 -15.07 7.62
C VAL A 242 -8.94 -15.35 6.55
N VAL A 243 -9.59 -14.30 6.05
CA VAL A 243 -10.57 -14.32 4.97
C VAL A 243 -9.93 -13.83 3.66
N ASN A 244 -9.15 -12.75 3.74
CA ASN A 244 -8.49 -12.14 2.58
C ASN A 244 -7.27 -11.34 3.03
N SER A 245 -6.09 -11.63 2.51
CA SER A 245 -4.86 -10.91 2.87
C SER A 245 -4.58 -9.67 2.00
N VAL A 246 -5.37 -9.44 0.95
CA VAL A 246 -5.18 -8.28 0.05
C VAL A 246 -5.46 -6.98 0.81
N GLY A 247 -4.54 -6.04 0.71
CA GLY A 247 -4.63 -4.75 1.40
C GLY A 247 -4.20 -4.76 2.87
N ALA A 248 -3.91 -5.93 3.48
CA ALA A 248 -3.46 -5.99 4.87
C ALA A 248 -2.13 -5.24 5.10
N GLY A 249 -1.20 -5.32 4.15
CA GLY A 249 0.05 -4.57 4.18
C GLY A 249 -0.16 -3.06 4.08
N ASP A 250 -1.05 -2.62 3.19
CA ASP A 250 -1.41 -1.22 3.01
C ASP A 250 -2.09 -0.67 4.27
N SER A 251 -2.98 -1.46 4.86
CA SER A 251 -3.64 -1.14 6.13
C SER A 251 -2.66 -1.02 7.29
N MET A 252 -1.61 -1.86 7.30
CA MET A 252 -0.53 -1.78 8.30
C MET A 252 0.26 -0.47 8.15
N VAL A 253 0.57 -0.03 6.92
CA VAL A 253 1.22 1.26 6.65
C VAL A 253 0.34 2.41 7.14
N ALA A 254 -0.95 2.39 6.80
CA ALA A 254 -1.90 3.42 7.22
C ALA A 254 -2.01 3.52 8.74
N GLY A 255 -2.18 2.37 9.42
CA GLY A 255 -2.27 2.30 10.88
C GLY A 255 -0.99 2.77 11.57
N PHE A 256 0.17 2.34 11.07
CA PHE A 256 1.47 2.81 11.59
C PHE A 256 1.59 4.33 11.47
N LEU A 257 1.33 4.87 10.28
CA LEU A 257 1.45 6.31 10.05
C LEU A 257 0.47 7.11 10.92
N ALA A 258 -0.80 6.73 10.97
CA ALA A 258 -1.81 7.39 11.81
C ALA A 258 -1.43 7.35 13.29
N GLY A 259 -0.97 6.20 13.78
CA GLY A 259 -0.51 6.04 15.16
C GLY A 259 0.71 6.91 15.48
N TYR A 260 1.68 6.93 14.58
CA TYR A 260 2.89 7.75 14.76
C TYR A 260 2.59 9.24 14.73
N LEU A 261 1.79 9.71 13.77
CA LEU A 261 1.41 11.12 13.66
C LEU A 261 0.63 11.61 14.90
N LYS A 262 -0.16 10.72 15.50
CA LYS A 262 -0.96 11.05 16.68
C LYS A 262 -0.14 11.10 17.97
N THR A 263 0.83 10.21 18.13
CA THR A 263 1.49 9.98 19.43
C THR A 263 3.00 10.21 19.45
N GLY A 264 3.66 10.18 18.30
CA GLY A 264 5.13 10.13 18.19
C GLY A 264 5.76 8.80 18.65
N SER A 265 4.94 7.81 19.07
CA SER A 265 5.42 6.53 19.59
C SER A 265 5.49 5.48 18.50
N CYS A 266 6.69 4.94 18.27
CA CYS A 266 6.90 3.80 17.37
C CYS A 266 6.20 2.53 17.87
N GLU A 267 6.16 2.31 19.17
CA GLU A 267 5.48 1.16 19.78
C GLU A 267 3.97 1.19 19.51
N TYR A 268 3.33 2.32 19.79
CA TYR A 268 1.88 2.48 19.51
C TYR A 268 1.59 2.43 18.01
N ALA A 269 2.45 3.02 17.18
CA ALA A 269 2.33 2.98 15.73
C ALA A 269 2.38 1.54 15.20
N LEU A 270 3.33 0.73 15.67
CA LEU A 270 3.43 -0.68 15.33
C LEU A 270 2.18 -1.46 15.77
N LYS A 271 1.71 -1.23 16.99
CA LYS A 271 0.50 -1.86 17.53
C LYS A 271 -0.73 -1.54 16.66
N LEU A 272 -0.97 -0.26 16.35
CA LEU A 272 -2.09 0.16 15.51
C LEU A 272 -1.96 -0.36 14.07
N GLY A 273 -0.74 -0.33 13.50
CA GLY A 273 -0.47 -0.90 12.18
C GLY A 273 -0.79 -2.40 12.12
N THR A 274 -0.36 -3.15 13.12
CA THR A 274 -0.66 -4.59 13.23
C THR A 274 -2.15 -4.85 13.38
N ALA A 275 -2.86 -4.01 14.16
CA ALA A 275 -4.32 -4.10 14.29
C ALA A 275 -5.03 -3.86 12.95
N CYS A 276 -4.65 -2.82 12.21
CA CYS A 276 -5.23 -2.51 10.89
C CYS A 276 -4.99 -3.63 9.87
N GLY A 277 -3.75 -4.15 9.81
CA GLY A 277 -3.41 -5.27 8.93
C GLY A 277 -4.18 -6.54 9.28
N GLY A 278 -4.27 -6.87 10.58
CA GLY A 278 -5.03 -8.02 11.07
C GLY A 278 -6.53 -7.88 10.80
N ALA A 279 -7.12 -6.73 11.12
CA ALA A 279 -8.54 -6.46 10.86
C ALA A 279 -8.88 -6.60 9.38
N THR A 280 -8.05 -6.06 8.48
CA THR A 280 -8.24 -6.23 7.04
C THR A 280 -8.12 -7.71 6.63
N ALA A 281 -7.15 -8.44 7.17
CA ALA A 281 -6.97 -9.86 6.85
C ALA A 281 -8.16 -10.74 7.29
N PHE A 282 -8.89 -10.35 8.32
CA PHE A 282 -10.03 -11.11 8.85
C PHE A 282 -11.37 -10.80 8.14
N HIS A 283 -11.39 -9.88 7.18
CA HIS A 283 -12.60 -9.46 6.46
C HIS A 283 -12.42 -9.56 4.94
N SER A 284 -13.52 -9.44 4.20
CA SER A 284 -13.53 -9.57 2.73
C SER A 284 -12.94 -8.35 2.00
N GLY A 285 -12.83 -7.21 2.67
CA GLY A 285 -12.30 -5.94 2.16
C GLY A 285 -11.46 -5.23 3.20
N LEU A 286 -11.13 -3.95 2.97
CA LEU A 286 -10.44 -3.12 3.96
C LEU A 286 -11.31 -2.98 5.21
N ALA A 287 -10.67 -3.03 6.38
CA ALA A 287 -11.38 -2.99 7.66
C ALA A 287 -11.99 -1.62 7.95
N SER A 288 -13.20 -1.62 8.50
CA SER A 288 -13.82 -0.44 9.08
C SER A 288 -13.16 -0.05 10.41
N ARG A 289 -13.48 1.14 10.88
CA ARG A 289 -13.00 1.64 12.17
C ARG A 289 -13.34 0.70 13.31
N GLU A 290 -14.58 0.22 13.39
CA GLU A 290 -15.03 -0.69 14.44
C GLU A 290 -14.23 -1.99 14.43
N GLN A 291 -14.01 -2.57 13.27
CA GLN A 291 -13.23 -3.80 13.09
C GLN A 291 -11.75 -3.60 13.51
N ILE A 292 -11.17 -2.42 13.21
CA ILE A 292 -9.82 -2.07 13.67
C ILE A 292 -9.78 -1.94 15.19
N GLU A 293 -10.77 -1.27 15.81
CA GLU A 293 -10.84 -1.08 17.26
C GLU A 293 -11.03 -2.42 18.00
N GLU A 294 -11.84 -3.35 17.46
CA GLU A 294 -12.00 -4.70 17.99
C GLU A 294 -10.68 -5.50 17.99
N VAL A 295 -9.91 -5.41 16.91
CA VAL A 295 -8.61 -6.09 16.81
C VAL A 295 -7.57 -5.41 17.69
N LEU A 296 -7.55 -4.08 17.75
CA LEU A 296 -6.63 -3.31 18.60
C LEU A 296 -6.82 -3.63 20.09
N ALA A 297 -8.04 -3.90 20.52
CA ALA A 297 -8.35 -4.29 21.91
C ALA A 297 -7.81 -5.67 22.29
N GLN A 298 -7.43 -6.52 21.32
CA GLN A 298 -6.83 -7.84 21.56
C GLN A 298 -5.30 -7.78 21.74
N LEU A 299 -4.66 -6.70 21.26
CA LEU A 299 -3.22 -6.50 21.28
C LEU A 299 -2.76 -5.72 22.49
#